data_b4b6ed535c01c850657d7d02e1d60ccf
#
_entry.id   b4b6ed535c01c850657d7d02e1d60ccf
#
_cell.length_a   1.000
_cell.length_b   1.000
_cell.length_c   1.000
_cell.angle_alpha   90.00
_cell.angle_beta   90.00
_cell.angle_gamma   90.00
#
_symmetry.space_group_name_H-M   'P 1'
#
loop_
_entity.id
_entity.type
_entity.pdbx_description
1 polymer ?
#
loop_
_entity_poly.entity_id
_entity_poly.type
_entity_poly.pdbx_seq_one_letter_code
_entity_poly.pdbx_strand_id
1 'polypeptide(L)'
;VSRPRPLASVAEAVAWLRARVTGTLQTDSRLIQSGDAFIAWPGAATDGRAHVADALARGAVACLVEQQGVEAFALAGVHVAALPGLKAATGLIAAEWFGRPSERLQVLAVTGTNGKTSTAWWLADALNQLSKQELPALDRCALVGTLGIGVAPELNSTGMTTPDPVRLQRAFAQFADAGLSACAIEASSIGLAEHRLDGTQVRVALFTNFTQDHLDYHHDMAAYWQAKRVLFDWPGLRAAVINIDDAQGAALHAELQGRALDLWSVSIQGPARLAAQDIVHRGAGLAFAVVEGGQALPLQTQLIGLYNVSNVLGVIACMRALGVPLAQALAACARLAPVPGRMQQLAFAGQPLVAVDYAHTPDALHQALTALRPMAAQRGGRLWCVFGCGGNRDATKRPLMGAVAQREADRVIVTSDNPRGEEPRAIIHQILQGMIASTHVGAEVDRAAAIAQAVAEAGANDVVLIAGKGHEDYQETAGQRQPFSDMAQARDALARRGAVA
;
A
#
# COMPACT_ATOMS: atom_id res chain seq x y z
N VAL A 1 36.41 25.63 -14.04
CA VAL A 1 35.68 24.72 -13.16
C VAL A 1 35.54 23.41 -13.91
N SER A 2 36.15 22.32 -13.40
CA SER A 2 36.07 21.00 -14.02
C SER A 2 34.62 20.52 -13.97
N ARG A 3 34.05 20.12 -15.13
CA ARG A 3 32.69 19.56 -15.20
C ARG A 3 32.65 18.19 -14.53
N PRO A 4 31.45 17.73 -14.05
CA PRO A 4 31.29 16.34 -13.60
C PRO A 4 31.76 15.36 -14.67
N ARG A 5 32.37 14.27 -14.26
CA ARG A 5 32.80 13.20 -15.17
C ARG A 5 31.56 12.60 -15.87
N PRO A 6 31.47 12.63 -17.21
CA PRO A 6 30.37 11.98 -17.89
C PRO A 6 30.55 10.45 -17.83
N LEU A 7 29.44 9.73 -17.62
CA LEU A 7 29.32 8.28 -17.69
C LEU A 7 28.26 7.94 -18.72
N ALA A 8 28.45 6.84 -19.46
CA ALA A 8 27.59 6.46 -20.57
C ALA A 8 26.64 5.31 -20.25
N SER A 9 26.85 4.58 -19.15
CA SER A 9 26.07 3.38 -18.85
C SER A 9 25.98 3.08 -17.35
N VAL A 10 25.00 2.23 -16.98
CA VAL A 10 24.86 1.66 -15.63
C VAL A 10 26.15 0.94 -15.20
N ALA A 11 26.73 0.15 -16.11
CA ALA A 11 27.97 -0.59 -15.80
C ALA A 11 29.14 0.34 -15.46
N GLU A 12 29.31 1.44 -16.22
CA GLU A 12 30.33 2.46 -15.91
C GLU A 12 30.05 3.16 -14.58
N ALA A 13 28.77 3.46 -14.30
CA ALA A 13 28.37 4.09 -13.03
C ALA A 13 28.70 3.18 -11.84
N VAL A 14 28.36 1.89 -11.92
CA VAL A 14 28.65 0.92 -10.86
C VAL A 14 30.16 0.74 -10.69
N ALA A 15 30.93 0.63 -11.77
CA ALA A 15 32.39 0.53 -11.70
C ALA A 15 33.05 1.78 -11.07
N TRP A 16 32.56 2.98 -11.45
CA TRP A 16 33.02 4.24 -10.90
C TRP A 16 32.69 4.38 -9.41
N LEU A 17 31.50 3.95 -8.98
CA LEU A 17 31.10 3.93 -7.57
C LEU A 17 31.94 2.92 -6.77
N ARG A 18 32.09 1.67 -7.24
CA ARG A 18 32.86 0.61 -6.55
C ARG A 18 34.33 0.99 -6.32
N ALA A 19 34.91 1.79 -7.21
CA ALA A 19 36.28 2.26 -7.06
C ALA A 19 36.49 3.32 -5.96
N ARG A 20 35.37 3.86 -5.38
CA ARG A 20 35.43 5.03 -4.45
C ARG A 20 34.71 4.80 -3.14
N VAL A 21 33.57 4.10 -3.21
CA VAL A 21 32.64 3.95 -2.09
C VAL A 21 33.07 2.80 -1.20
N THR A 22 33.22 3.09 0.08
CA THR A 22 33.55 2.10 1.12
C THR A 22 32.33 1.81 2.01
N GLY A 23 31.33 2.72 1.97
CA GLY A 23 30.05 2.61 2.65
C GLY A 23 28.96 2.07 1.72
N THR A 24 27.87 2.79 1.59
CA THR A 24 26.70 2.37 0.80
C THR A 24 26.19 3.48 -0.12
N LEU A 25 25.13 3.20 -0.89
CA LEU A 25 24.44 4.17 -1.72
C LEU A 25 23.32 4.85 -0.91
N GLN A 26 23.08 6.15 -1.12
CA GLN A 26 22.00 6.92 -0.54
C GLN A 26 21.38 7.85 -1.58
N THR A 27 20.07 8.06 -1.48
CA THR A 27 19.29 9.05 -2.26
C THR A 27 18.83 10.22 -1.41
N ASP A 28 19.03 10.16 -0.10
CA ASP A 28 18.76 11.23 0.86
C ASP A 28 20.07 11.75 1.46
N SER A 29 20.43 13.01 1.15
CA SER A 29 21.67 13.63 1.63
C SER A 29 21.77 13.69 3.16
N ARG A 30 20.63 13.69 3.85
CA ARG A 30 20.58 13.73 5.33
C ARG A 30 21.03 12.43 5.99
N LEU A 31 20.98 11.31 5.26
CA LEU A 31 21.39 9.98 5.71
C LEU A 31 22.82 9.61 5.37
N ILE A 32 23.56 10.49 4.68
CA ILE A 32 24.96 10.26 4.30
C ILE A 32 25.82 10.10 5.53
N GLN A 33 26.64 9.05 5.47
CA GLN A 33 27.74 8.76 6.37
C GLN A 33 29.08 8.78 5.62
N SER A 34 30.19 8.86 6.36
CA SER A 34 31.53 8.83 5.75
C SER A 34 31.72 7.56 4.93
N GLY A 35 32.16 7.72 3.70
CA GLY A 35 32.38 6.61 2.76
C GLY A 35 31.19 6.27 1.86
N ASP A 36 30.02 6.88 2.07
CA ASP A 36 28.82 6.67 1.25
C ASP A 36 28.92 7.35 -0.12
N ALA A 37 28.05 6.91 -1.04
CA ALA A 37 27.74 7.64 -2.26
C ALA A 37 26.35 8.29 -2.19
N PHE A 38 26.24 9.48 -2.74
CA PHE A 38 24.98 10.19 -2.93
C PHE A 38 24.53 10.13 -4.39
N ILE A 39 23.30 9.70 -4.65
CA ILE A 39 22.69 9.66 -6.00
C ILE A 39 21.59 10.71 -6.06
N ALA A 40 21.70 11.66 -7.02
CA ALA A 40 20.88 12.86 -7.05
C ALA A 40 20.32 13.16 -8.45
N TRP A 41 18.98 13.24 -8.53
CA TRP A 41 18.22 13.60 -9.72
C TRP A 41 17.14 14.62 -9.39
N PRO A 42 16.51 15.29 -10.41
CA PRO A 42 15.35 16.13 -10.21
C PRO A 42 14.17 15.31 -9.70
N GLY A 43 13.72 15.57 -8.49
CA GLY A 43 12.51 14.99 -7.89
C GLY A 43 11.29 15.88 -8.08
N ALA A 44 10.09 15.39 -7.71
CA ALA A 44 8.84 16.15 -7.83
C ALA A 44 8.79 17.39 -6.92
N ALA A 45 9.40 17.32 -5.72
CA ALA A 45 9.37 18.42 -4.74
C ALA A 45 10.66 19.25 -4.71
N THR A 46 11.79 18.65 -5.02
CA THR A 46 13.11 19.30 -4.98
C THR A 46 14.06 18.63 -5.93
N ASP A 47 15.05 19.38 -6.41
CA ASP A 47 16.14 18.82 -7.20
C ASP A 47 17.26 18.33 -6.25
N GLY A 48 17.49 17.01 -6.22
CA GLY A 48 18.49 16.39 -5.38
C GLY A 48 19.91 16.93 -5.62
N ARG A 49 20.21 17.45 -6.81
CA ARG A 49 21.52 18.01 -7.17
C ARG A 49 21.89 19.24 -6.33
N ALA A 50 20.90 19.97 -5.84
CA ALA A 50 21.12 21.11 -4.94
C ALA A 50 21.76 20.69 -3.60
N HIS A 51 21.68 19.40 -3.22
CA HIS A 51 22.17 18.87 -1.96
C HIS A 51 23.51 18.15 -2.08
N VAL A 52 24.19 18.21 -3.24
CA VAL A 52 25.48 17.54 -3.45
C VAL A 52 26.57 18.12 -2.54
N ALA A 53 26.61 19.45 -2.37
CA ALA A 53 27.58 20.07 -1.47
C ALA A 53 27.40 19.61 -0.01
N ASP A 54 26.16 19.51 0.46
CA ASP A 54 25.83 19.03 1.80
C ASP A 54 26.22 17.55 1.97
N ALA A 55 25.97 16.73 0.95
CA ALA A 55 26.34 15.33 0.96
C ALA A 55 27.86 15.14 1.06
N LEU A 56 28.64 15.90 0.29
CA LEU A 56 30.11 15.90 0.36
C LEU A 56 30.60 16.37 1.74
N ALA A 57 30.01 17.44 2.28
CA ALA A 57 30.34 17.93 3.61
C ALA A 57 30.03 16.90 4.73
N ARG A 58 29.05 16.02 4.54
CA ARG A 58 28.74 14.91 5.44
C ARG A 58 29.62 13.68 5.26
N GLY A 59 30.51 13.67 4.27
CA GLY A 59 31.48 12.61 4.05
C GLY A 59 31.18 11.68 2.89
N ALA A 60 30.25 12.06 1.97
CA ALA A 60 30.09 11.34 0.72
C ALA A 60 31.41 11.36 -0.08
N VAL A 61 31.85 10.19 -0.52
CA VAL A 61 33.09 10.03 -1.31
C VAL A 61 32.82 10.01 -2.81
N ALA A 62 31.56 9.90 -3.20
CA ALA A 62 31.11 9.91 -4.58
C ALA A 62 29.68 10.51 -4.67
N CYS A 63 29.45 11.38 -5.67
CA CYS A 63 28.13 11.89 -5.99
C CYS A 63 27.83 11.60 -7.46
N LEU A 64 26.78 10.80 -7.72
CA LEU A 64 26.28 10.53 -9.06
C LEU A 64 25.05 11.39 -9.32
N VAL A 65 25.07 12.21 -10.37
CA VAL A 65 24.03 13.22 -10.63
C VAL A 65 23.39 13.04 -12.00
N GLU A 66 22.13 13.48 -12.16
CA GLU A 66 21.48 13.57 -13.47
C GLU A 66 22.27 14.53 -14.37
N GLN A 67 22.59 14.07 -15.57
CA GLN A 67 23.38 14.84 -16.53
C GLN A 67 22.59 16.01 -17.13
N GLN A 68 21.31 15.81 -17.45
CA GLN A 68 20.50 16.84 -18.09
C GLN A 68 20.34 18.05 -17.17
N GLY A 69 20.80 19.23 -17.63
CA GLY A 69 20.74 20.48 -16.88
C GLY A 69 21.75 20.57 -15.74
N VAL A 70 22.80 19.73 -15.70
CA VAL A 70 23.82 19.73 -14.64
C VAL A 70 24.64 21.01 -14.60
N GLU A 71 24.72 21.73 -15.71
CA GLU A 71 25.42 23.03 -15.85
C GLU A 71 24.81 24.15 -15.00
N ALA A 72 23.54 24.01 -14.60
CA ALA A 72 22.87 24.96 -13.70
C ALA A 72 23.41 24.85 -12.25
N PHE A 73 24.11 23.78 -11.94
CA PHE A 73 24.69 23.52 -10.62
C PHE A 73 26.22 23.65 -10.70
N ALA A 74 26.82 24.37 -9.78
CA ALA A 74 28.28 24.52 -9.71
C ALA A 74 28.95 23.24 -9.19
N LEU A 75 28.63 22.09 -9.82
CA LEU A 75 29.15 20.78 -9.43
C LEU A 75 30.49 20.51 -10.14
N ALA A 76 31.56 20.40 -9.37
CA ALA A 76 32.90 20.19 -9.88
C ALA A 76 33.69 19.20 -8.98
N GLY A 77 34.69 18.57 -9.56
CA GLY A 77 35.66 17.77 -8.82
C GLY A 77 35.59 16.28 -9.13
N VAL A 78 36.60 15.57 -8.62
CA VAL A 78 36.85 14.15 -8.86
C VAL A 78 35.78 13.23 -8.22
N HIS A 79 35.04 13.80 -7.29
CA HIS A 79 33.99 13.09 -6.53
C HIS A 79 32.59 13.14 -7.20
N VAL A 80 32.45 13.87 -8.33
CA VAL A 80 31.15 14.01 -8.99
C VAL A 80 31.22 13.44 -10.41
N ALA A 81 30.27 12.57 -10.72
CA ALA A 81 30.04 12.04 -12.07
C ALA A 81 28.57 12.27 -12.48
N ALA A 82 28.31 12.34 -13.77
CA ALA A 82 26.99 12.57 -14.34
C ALA A 82 26.60 11.42 -15.27
N LEU A 83 25.34 10.96 -15.15
CA LEU A 83 24.75 9.92 -16.00
C LEU A 83 23.43 10.43 -16.55
N PRO A 84 23.16 10.32 -17.88
CA PRO A 84 21.85 10.65 -18.43
C PRO A 84 20.77 9.64 -18.02
N GLY A 85 19.55 10.14 -17.72
CA GLY A 85 18.44 9.29 -17.32
C GLY A 85 18.64 8.61 -15.96
N LEU A 86 19.37 9.27 -15.05
CA LEU A 86 19.77 8.70 -13.77
C LEU A 86 18.60 8.21 -12.92
N LYS A 87 17.44 8.88 -12.96
CA LYS A 87 16.26 8.47 -12.21
C LYS A 87 15.88 7.02 -12.54
N ALA A 88 15.71 6.70 -13.80
CA ALA A 88 15.39 5.34 -14.26
C ALA A 88 16.57 4.36 -14.09
N ALA A 89 17.83 4.85 -14.21
CA ALA A 89 19.01 4.03 -14.04
C ALA A 89 19.31 3.66 -12.58
N THR A 90 18.79 4.43 -11.60
CA THR A 90 19.15 4.27 -10.18
C THR A 90 18.78 2.89 -9.64
N GLY A 91 17.61 2.35 -10.00
CA GLY A 91 17.19 1.01 -9.60
C GLY A 91 18.13 -0.09 -10.12
N LEU A 92 18.54 0.04 -11.39
CA LEU A 92 19.51 -0.88 -12.02
C LEU A 92 20.89 -0.77 -11.38
N ILE A 93 21.35 0.46 -11.10
CA ILE A 93 22.62 0.70 -10.40
C ILE A 93 22.60 0.07 -9.00
N ALA A 94 21.52 0.29 -8.26
CA ALA A 94 21.37 -0.28 -6.92
C ALA A 94 21.29 -1.81 -6.95
N ALA A 95 20.56 -2.39 -7.91
CA ALA A 95 20.49 -3.84 -8.09
C ALA A 95 21.90 -4.43 -8.33
N GLU A 96 22.67 -3.87 -9.26
CA GLU A 96 24.04 -4.30 -9.53
C GLU A 96 24.96 -4.09 -8.32
N TRP A 97 24.82 -2.97 -7.61
CA TRP A 97 25.59 -2.64 -6.41
C TRP A 97 25.42 -3.69 -5.32
N PHE A 98 24.17 -4.07 -5.04
CA PHE A 98 23.82 -5.05 -4.01
C PHE A 98 23.84 -6.50 -4.51
N GLY A 99 24.33 -6.79 -5.72
CA GLY A 99 24.49 -8.15 -6.25
C GLY A 99 23.18 -8.79 -6.72
N ARG A 100 22.29 -7.99 -7.30
CA ARG A 100 20.99 -8.41 -7.85
C ARG A 100 20.14 -9.22 -6.87
N PRO A 101 19.86 -8.70 -5.68
CA PRO A 101 19.32 -9.48 -4.58
C PRO A 101 17.92 -10.05 -4.87
N SER A 102 17.11 -9.37 -5.70
CA SER A 102 15.78 -9.84 -6.09
C SER A 102 15.79 -11.13 -6.92
N GLU A 103 16.93 -11.50 -7.54
CA GLU A 103 17.09 -12.79 -8.24
C GLU A 103 17.15 -13.98 -7.27
N ARG A 104 17.50 -13.72 -6.00
CA ARG A 104 17.54 -14.73 -4.91
C ARG A 104 16.21 -14.86 -4.15
N LEU A 105 15.20 -14.04 -4.51
CA LEU A 105 13.91 -13.98 -3.83
C LEU A 105 12.77 -14.25 -4.81
N GLN A 106 11.69 -14.85 -4.33
CA GLN A 106 10.41 -14.86 -5.04
C GLN A 106 9.69 -13.53 -4.75
N VAL A 107 9.85 -12.52 -5.61
CA VAL A 107 9.20 -11.22 -5.41
C VAL A 107 7.79 -11.27 -6.00
N LEU A 108 6.79 -10.99 -5.15
CA LEU A 108 5.38 -10.94 -5.50
C LEU A 108 4.89 -9.50 -5.38
N ALA A 109 4.58 -8.86 -6.49
CA ALA A 109 4.23 -7.45 -6.56
C ALA A 109 2.71 -7.27 -6.68
N VAL A 110 2.13 -6.50 -5.77
CA VAL A 110 0.69 -6.24 -5.70
C VAL A 110 0.40 -4.81 -6.15
N THR A 111 -0.40 -4.65 -7.20
CA THR A 111 -0.89 -3.34 -7.66
C THR A 111 -2.42 -3.29 -7.71
N GLY A 112 -2.96 -2.10 -7.82
CA GLY A 112 -4.38 -1.77 -7.87
C GLY A 112 -4.65 -0.45 -7.15
N THR A 113 -5.90 0.01 -7.11
CA THR A 113 -6.27 1.20 -6.33
C THR A 113 -6.39 0.84 -4.86
N ASN A 114 -7.24 -0.10 -4.52
CA ASN A 114 -7.54 -0.56 -3.16
C ASN A 114 -7.00 -1.99 -2.93
N GLY A 115 -6.82 -2.39 -1.67
CA GLY A 115 -6.48 -3.76 -1.30
C GLY A 115 -4.99 -4.14 -1.33
N LYS A 116 -4.10 -3.30 -1.87
CA LYS A 116 -2.65 -3.60 -1.97
C LYS A 116 -2.03 -4.00 -0.63
N THR A 117 -2.22 -3.18 0.38
CA THR A 117 -1.63 -3.40 1.72
C THR A 117 -2.13 -4.68 2.35
N SER A 118 -3.45 -4.91 2.32
CA SER A 118 -4.04 -6.13 2.88
C SER A 118 -3.55 -7.37 2.14
N THR A 119 -3.54 -7.32 0.81
CA THR A 119 -3.12 -8.46 -0.02
C THR A 119 -1.62 -8.76 0.15
N ALA A 120 -0.75 -7.75 0.14
CA ALA A 120 0.69 -7.94 0.35
C ALA A 120 0.99 -8.47 1.77
N TRP A 121 0.32 -7.93 2.80
CA TRP A 121 0.44 -8.41 4.17
C TRP A 121 0.01 -9.88 4.30
N TRP A 122 -1.20 -10.20 3.83
CA TRP A 122 -1.71 -11.57 3.92
C TRP A 122 -0.91 -12.55 3.08
N LEU A 123 -0.36 -12.12 1.96
CA LEU A 123 0.53 -12.95 1.16
C LEU A 123 1.81 -13.28 1.92
N ALA A 124 2.44 -12.29 2.56
CA ALA A 124 3.59 -12.52 3.42
C ALA A 124 3.25 -13.39 4.62
N ASP A 125 2.13 -13.11 5.30
CA ASP A 125 1.67 -13.89 6.46
C ASP A 125 1.34 -15.35 6.08
N ALA A 126 0.57 -15.57 4.99
CA ALA A 126 0.22 -16.91 4.53
C ALA A 126 1.46 -17.74 4.14
N LEU A 127 2.44 -17.13 3.46
CA LEU A 127 3.69 -17.80 3.12
C LEU A 127 4.52 -18.14 4.37
N ASN A 128 4.55 -17.25 5.37
CA ASN A 128 5.24 -17.49 6.64
C ASN A 128 4.59 -18.60 7.50
N GLN A 129 3.33 -18.96 7.21
CA GLN A 129 2.62 -20.04 7.88
C GLN A 129 2.86 -21.42 7.25
N LEU A 130 3.50 -21.48 6.08
CA LEU A 130 3.88 -22.76 5.45
C LEU A 130 5.10 -23.35 6.15
N SER A 131 5.13 -24.67 6.29
CA SER A 131 6.28 -25.35 6.89
C SER A 131 7.42 -25.51 5.88
N LYS A 132 8.68 -25.37 6.36
CA LYS A 132 9.88 -25.67 5.57
C LYS A 132 9.91 -27.10 5.01
N GLN A 133 9.31 -28.06 5.76
CA GLN A 133 9.28 -29.46 5.35
C GLN A 133 8.39 -29.70 4.14
N GLU A 134 7.32 -28.90 4.01
CA GLU A 134 6.36 -29.02 2.91
C GLU A 134 6.82 -28.29 1.65
N LEU A 135 7.48 -27.12 1.79
CA LEU A 135 7.93 -26.27 0.69
C LEU A 135 9.30 -25.65 1.01
N PRO A 136 10.40 -26.39 0.85
CA PRO A 136 11.74 -25.89 1.20
C PRO A 136 12.16 -24.63 0.44
N ALA A 137 11.57 -24.39 -0.74
CA ALA A 137 11.86 -23.21 -1.56
C ALA A 137 11.12 -21.94 -1.09
N LEU A 138 10.20 -22.02 -0.12
CA LEU A 138 9.37 -20.91 0.37
C LEU A 138 9.45 -20.86 1.91
N ASP A 139 10.64 -20.56 2.43
CA ASP A 139 10.87 -20.58 3.87
C ASP A 139 10.23 -19.40 4.61
N ARG A 140 10.61 -18.17 4.27
CA ARG A 140 10.15 -16.96 4.94
C ARG A 140 9.91 -15.87 3.90
N CYS A 141 8.86 -15.08 4.10
CA CYS A 141 8.48 -13.98 3.24
C CYS A 141 8.58 -12.65 3.99
N ALA A 142 9.31 -11.70 3.42
CA ALA A 142 9.32 -10.31 3.86
C ALA A 142 8.15 -9.53 3.28
N LEU A 143 7.89 -8.36 3.87
CA LEU A 143 6.93 -7.37 3.40
C LEU A 143 7.64 -6.06 3.07
N VAL A 144 7.26 -5.43 1.96
CA VAL A 144 7.61 -4.05 1.60
C VAL A 144 6.31 -3.33 1.22
N GLY A 145 5.93 -2.34 1.99
CA GLY A 145 4.67 -1.63 1.73
C GLY A 145 4.42 -0.44 2.63
N THR A 146 3.18 0.00 2.64
CA THR A 146 2.70 1.16 3.40
C THR A 146 2.97 1.02 4.90
N LEU A 147 2.87 -0.18 5.45
CA LEU A 147 3.12 -0.46 6.86
C LEU A 147 4.61 -0.51 7.20
N GLY A 148 5.48 -0.65 6.22
CA GLY A 148 6.92 -0.66 6.41
C GLY A 148 7.64 -1.75 5.61
N ILE A 149 8.92 -1.95 5.97
CA ILE A 149 9.83 -2.96 5.42
C ILE A 149 10.27 -3.90 6.53
N GLY A 150 10.16 -5.21 6.34
CA GLY A 150 10.61 -6.22 7.30
C GLY A 150 9.84 -7.52 7.22
N VAL A 151 9.84 -8.27 8.30
CA VAL A 151 8.98 -9.45 8.50
C VAL A 151 7.96 -9.10 9.56
N ALA A 152 6.65 -9.22 9.24
CA ALA A 152 5.61 -8.85 10.18
C ALA A 152 5.69 -9.71 11.47
N PRO A 153 5.46 -9.13 12.66
CA PRO A 153 5.01 -7.77 12.92
C PRO A 153 6.13 -6.70 12.98
N GLU A 154 7.39 -7.08 12.85
CA GLU A 154 8.56 -6.20 12.99
C GLU A 154 8.85 -5.47 11.67
N LEU A 155 8.18 -4.33 11.47
CA LEU A 155 8.33 -3.50 10.29
C LEU A 155 8.93 -2.13 10.62
N ASN A 156 9.87 -1.69 9.78
CA ASN A 156 10.43 -0.35 9.82
C ASN A 156 9.69 0.56 8.85
N SER A 157 8.99 1.58 9.35
CA SER A 157 8.27 2.53 8.50
C SER A 157 9.22 3.29 7.56
N THR A 158 8.78 3.49 6.33
CA THR A 158 9.52 4.25 5.32
C THR A 158 8.83 5.57 4.98
N GLY A 159 7.58 5.74 5.40
CA GLY A 159 6.71 6.85 4.99
C GLY A 159 6.25 6.77 3.52
N MET A 160 6.55 5.67 2.82
CA MET A 160 6.17 5.44 1.41
C MET A 160 5.65 4.02 1.21
N THR A 161 4.62 3.87 0.37
CA THR A 161 4.08 2.56 -0.02
C THR A 161 5.11 1.74 -0.81
N THR A 162 5.81 2.38 -1.73
CA THR A 162 6.94 1.82 -2.47
C THR A 162 8.16 2.70 -2.21
N PRO A 163 9.20 2.21 -1.53
CA PRO A 163 10.37 3.01 -1.17
C PRO A 163 11.20 3.39 -2.39
N ASP A 164 12.17 4.29 -2.20
CA ASP A 164 13.14 4.61 -3.25
C ASP A 164 13.95 3.37 -3.67
N PRO A 165 14.50 3.35 -4.90
CA PRO A 165 15.09 2.15 -5.46
C PRO A 165 16.35 1.68 -4.71
N VAL A 166 17.15 2.58 -4.12
CA VAL A 166 18.35 2.20 -3.35
C VAL A 166 17.94 1.50 -2.07
N ARG A 167 16.96 2.07 -1.35
CA ARG A 167 16.43 1.49 -0.11
C ARG A 167 15.77 0.13 -0.37
N LEU A 168 15.05 0.02 -1.50
CA LEU A 168 14.40 -1.22 -1.92
C LEU A 168 15.42 -2.34 -2.19
N GLN A 169 16.43 -2.08 -3.01
CA GLN A 169 17.44 -3.08 -3.35
C GLN A 169 18.29 -3.48 -2.13
N ARG A 170 18.59 -2.52 -1.24
CA ARG A 170 19.23 -2.80 0.04
C ARG A 170 18.39 -3.74 0.92
N ALA A 171 17.08 -3.48 1.01
CA ALA A 171 16.17 -4.34 1.76
C ALA A 171 16.15 -5.77 1.19
N PHE A 172 16.07 -5.93 -0.13
CA PHE A 172 16.15 -7.24 -0.76
C PHE A 172 17.48 -7.96 -0.45
N ALA A 173 18.60 -7.24 -0.45
CA ALA A 173 19.89 -7.83 -0.07
C ALA A 173 19.86 -8.34 1.38
N GLN A 174 19.38 -7.51 2.31
CA GLN A 174 19.22 -7.89 3.71
C GLN A 174 18.33 -9.11 3.89
N PHE A 175 17.20 -9.19 3.18
CA PHE A 175 16.30 -10.33 3.22
C PHE A 175 16.95 -11.61 2.71
N ALA A 176 17.60 -11.53 1.54
CA ALA A 176 18.26 -12.67 0.94
C ALA A 176 19.45 -13.16 1.80
N ASP A 177 20.21 -12.25 2.41
CA ASP A 177 21.35 -12.57 3.30
C ASP A 177 20.87 -13.13 4.65
N ALA A 178 19.67 -12.74 5.10
CA ALA A 178 19.00 -13.33 6.26
C ALA A 178 18.31 -14.68 5.96
N GLY A 179 18.44 -15.20 4.72
CA GLY A 179 17.90 -16.50 4.32
C GLY A 179 16.41 -16.51 4.03
N LEU A 180 15.77 -15.35 3.82
CA LEU A 180 14.40 -15.29 3.36
C LEU A 180 14.34 -15.71 1.89
N SER A 181 13.24 -16.38 1.50
CA SER A 181 13.06 -16.90 0.13
C SER A 181 12.07 -16.08 -0.69
N ALA A 182 11.24 -15.25 -0.08
CA ALA A 182 10.21 -14.49 -0.76
C ALA A 182 10.07 -13.06 -0.20
N CYS A 183 9.46 -12.18 -0.99
CA CYS A 183 9.08 -10.84 -0.58
C CYS A 183 7.78 -10.43 -1.26
N ALA A 184 6.75 -10.09 -0.48
CA ALA A 184 5.54 -9.44 -0.97
C ALA A 184 5.74 -7.92 -0.98
N ILE A 185 5.50 -7.26 -2.11
CA ILE A 185 5.71 -5.83 -2.27
C ILE A 185 4.47 -5.12 -2.81
N GLU A 186 4.14 -3.97 -2.23
CA GLU A 186 3.16 -3.05 -2.81
C GLU A 186 3.80 -2.26 -3.96
N ALA A 187 3.36 -2.53 -5.19
CA ALA A 187 3.74 -1.79 -6.40
C ALA A 187 2.73 -0.67 -6.66
N SER A 188 2.92 0.48 -6.01
CA SER A 188 2.07 1.65 -6.21
C SER A 188 2.27 2.25 -7.59
N SER A 189 1.22 2.88 -8.17
CA SER A 189 1.31 3.53 -9.47
C SER A 189 2.37 4.62 -9.51
N ILE A 190 2.49 5.40 -8.43
CA ILE A 190 3.53 6.43 -8.29
C ILE A 190 4.91 5.75 -8.21
N GLY A 191 5.04 4.64 -7.47
CA GLY A 191 6.30 3.89 -7.40
C GLY A 191 6.75 3.34 -8.75
N LEU A 192 5.82 2.85 -9.55
CA LEU A 192 6.07 2.38 -10.91
C LEU A 192 6.46 3.54 -11.85
N ALA A 193 5.69 4.64 -11.85
CA ALA A 193 5.97 5.84 -12.65
C ALA A 193 7.28 6.53 -12.27
N GLU A 194 7.67 6.46 -10.99
CA GLU A 194 8.91 7.01 -10.45
C GLU A 194 10.11 6.05 -10.54
N HIS A 195 9.98 4.94 -11.28
CA HIS A 195 11.05 3.94 -11.49
C HIS A 195 11.61 3.32 -10.21
N ARG A 196 10.79 3.24 -9.14
CA ARG A 196 11.29 2.76 -7.84
C ARG A 196 11.50 1.25 -7.78
N LEU A 197 10.84 0.50 -8.68
CA LEU A 197 11.00 -0.96 -8.78
C LEU A 197 12.02 -1.38 -9.86
N ASP A 198 12.54 -0.46 -10.67
CA ASP A 198 13.49 -0.79 -11.73
C ASP A 198 14.70 -1.55 -11.15
N GLY A 199 15.18 -2.55 -11.87
CA GLY A 199 16.20 -3.48 -11.38
C GLY A 199 15.69 -4.59 -10.46
N THR A 200 14.40 -4.64 -10.15
CA THR A 200 13.77 -5.73 -9.39
C THR A 200 13.30 -6.84 -10.33
N GLN A 201 13.65 -8.08 -10.05
CA GLN A 201 13.04 -9.23 -10.71
C GLN A 201 11.73 -9.60 -10.02
N VAL A 202 10.60 -9.31 -10.68
CA VAL A 202 9.26 -9.67 -10.19
C VAL A 202 8.90 -11.06 -10.71
N ARG A 203 8.51 -11.96 -9.81
CA ARG A 203 8.09 -13.33 -10.15
C ARG A 203 6.61 -13.42 -10.47
N VAL A 204 5.78 -12.80 -9.63
CA VAL A 204 4.32 -12.78 -9.75
C VAL A 204 3.82 -11.35 -9.62
N ALA A 205 2.98 -10.91 -10.54
CA ALA A 205 2.25 -9.64 -10.45
C ALA A 205 0.78 -9.89 -10.15
N LEU A 206 0.23 -9.16 -9.16
CA LEU A 206 -1.19 -9.25 -8.81
C LEU A 206 -1.88 -7.91 -9.01
N PHE A 207 -3.03 -7.93 -9.67
CA PHE A 207 -3.95 -6.82 -9.87
C PHE A 207 -5.22 -6.99 -9.03
N THR A 208 -5.52 -6.02 -8.15
CA THR A 208 -6.70 -6.07 -7.27
C THR A 208 -7.93 -5.40 -7.87
N ASN A 209 -7.85 -4.11 -8.23
CA ASN A 209 -8.94 -3.31 -8.78
C ASN A 209 -8.42 -1.97 -9.32
N PHE A 210 -9.30 -1.26 -10.06
CA PHE A 210 -9.02 0.06 -10.61
C PHE A 210 -10.21 1.00 -10.44
N THR A 211 -10.07 1.98 -9.53
CA THR A 211 -11.04 3.04 -9.27
C THR A 211 -10.34 4.39 -9.19
N GLN A 212 -11.08 5.48 -9.07
CA GLN A 212 -10.51 6.83 -9.06
C GLN A 212 -9.66 7.07 -7.82
N ASP A 213 -8.38 7.40 -8.02
CA ASP A 213 -7.45 7.90 -7.01
C ASP A 213 -6.23 8.55 -7.70
N HIS A 214 -5.41 9.29 -6.94
CA HIS A 214 -4.12 9.85 -7.39
C HIS A 214 -4.16 10.71 -8.66
N LEU A 215 -5.29 11.39 -8.96
CA LEU A 215 -5.40 12.29 -10.12
C LEU A 215 -4.60 13.58 -9.91
N ASP A 216 -4.26 13.92 -8.68
CA ASP A 216 -3.30 14.99 -8.33
C ASP A 216 -1.89 14.71 -8.88
N TYR A 217 -1.52 13.45 -9.06
CA TYR A 217 -0.24 13.02 -9.62
C TYR A 217 -0.33 12.60 -11.10
N HIS A 218 -1.30 11.75 -11.44
CA HIS A 218 -1.41 11.15 -12.79
C HIS A 218 -2.22 12.00 -13.78
N HIS A 219 -2.90 13.05 -13.29
CA HIS A 219 -3.75 13.97 -14.05
C HIS A 219 -5.05 13.37 -14.59
N ASP A 220 -5.03 12.16 -15.15
CA ASP A 220 -6.20 11.45 -15.65
C ASP A 220 -6.16 9.94 -15.38
N MET A 221 -7.32 9.29 -15.59
CA MET A 221 -7.47 7.86 -15.36
C MET A 221 -6.67 6.99 -16.34
N ALA A 222 -6.42 7.47 -17.55
CA ALA A 222 -5.67 6.72 -18.56
C ALA A 222 -4.18 6.65 -18.18
N ALA A 223 -3.57 7.78 -17.80
CA ALA A 223 -2.19 7.82 -17.29
C ALA A 223 -2.05 7.00 -15.99
N TYR A 224 -3.04 7.08 -15.10
CA TYR A 224 -3.07 6.28 -13.87
C TYR A 224 -3.11 4.78 -14.16
N TRP A 225 -3.92 4.35 -15.14
CA TRP A 225 -3.95 2.96 -15.59
C TRP A 225 -2.62 2.52 -16.20
N GLN A 226 -2.06 3.31 -17.12
CA GLN A 226 -0.79 2.99 -17.77
C GLN A 226 0.34 2.80 -16.76
N ALA A 227 0.38 3.61 -15.71
CA ALA A 227 1.36 3.46 -14.65
C ALA A 227 1.27 2.11 -13.91
N LYS A 228 0.07 1.53 -13.76
CA LYS A 228 -0.11 0.20 -13.16
C LYS A 228 0.14 -0.93 -14.15
N ARG A 229 -0.32 -0.74 -15.38
CA ARG A 229 -0.26 -1.76 -16.44
C ARG A 229 1.17 -2.20 -16.75
N VAL A 230 2.15 -1.30 -16.62
CA VAL A 230 3.56 -1.57 -16.87
C VAL A 230 4.10 -2.77 -16.06
N LEU A 231 3.52 -3.05 -14.90
CA LEU A 231 3.89 -4.20 -14.07
C LEU A 231 3.64 -5.54 -14.75
N PHE A 232 2.68 -5.63 -15.68
CA PHE A 232 2.33 -6.86 -16.40
C PHE A 232 3.14 -7.07 -17.68
N ASP A 233 3.99 -6.09 -18.02
CA ASP A 233 5.05 -6.20 -19.03
C ASP A 233 6.45 -6.32 -18.39
N TRP A 234 6.51 -6.55 -17.07
CA TRP A 234 7.77 -6.50 -16.31
C TRP A 234 8.76 -7.57 -16.80
N PRO A 235 10.04 -7.20 -17.00
CA PRO A 235 11.05 -8.14 -17.43
C PRO A 235 11.15 -9.35 -16.48
N GLY A 236 11.06 -10.56 -17.05
CA GLY A 236 11.19 -11.79 -16.26
C GLY A 236 9.96 -12.21 -15.46
N LEU A 237 8.82 -11.50 -15.59
CA LEU A 237 7.55 -11.90 -15.00
C LEU A 237 7.16 -13.32 -15.43
N ARG A 238 6.73 -14.17 -14.49
CA ARG A 238 6.37 -15.57 -14.74
C ARG A 238 4.89 -15.85 -14.62
N ALA A 239 4.20 -15.13 -13.72
CA ALA A 239 2.78 -15.29 -13.50
C ALA A 239 2.09 -13.94 -13.29
N ALA A 240 0.84 -13.85 -13.73
CA ALA A 240 -0.04 -12.72 -13.47
C ALA A 240 -1.34 -13.21 -12.84
N VAL A 241 -1.69 -12.63 -11.70
CA VAL A 241 -2.96 -12.87 -10.97
C VAL A 241 -3.85 -11.65 -11.16
N ILE A 242 -5.04 -11.84 -11.68
CA ILE A 242 -5.90 -10.73 -12.12
C ILE A 242 -7.32 -10.94 -11.60
N ASN A 243 -7.82 -9.96 -10.84
CA ASN A 243 -9.23 -9.88 -10.48
C ASN A 243 -10.04 -9.45 -11.72
N ILE A 244 -10.80 -10.37 -12.27
CA ILE A 244 -11.61 -10.16 -13.49
C ILE A 244 -13.03 -9.62 -13.19
N ASP A 245 -13.40 -9.45 -11.94
CA ASP A 245 -14.64 -8.75 -11.55
C ASP A 245 -14.49 -7.24 -11.76
N ASP A 246 -13.26 -6.74 -11.83
CA ASP A 246 -12.93 -5.37 -12.21
C ASP A 246 -12.85 -5.26 -13.74
N ALA A 247 -13.47 -4.24 -14.33
CA ALA A 247 -13.54 -4.07 -15.79
C ALA A 247 -12.15 -3.92 -16.43
N GLN A 248 -11.23 -3.18 -15.78
CA GLN A 248 -9.84 -3.06 -16.27
C GLN A 248 -9.07 -4.37 -16.07
N GLY A 249 -9.36 -5.11 -15.01
CA GLY A 249 -8.81 -6.44 -14.79
C GLY A 249 -9.27 -7.43 -15.87
N ALA A 250 -10.55 -7.44 -16.22
CA ALA A 250 -11.07 -8.26 -17.30
C ALA A 250 -10.40 -7.93 -18.66
N ALA A 251 -10.26 -6.63 -18.97
CA ALA A 251 -9.57 -6.18 -20.17
C ALA A 251 -8.08 -6.58 -20.17
N LEU A 252 -7.39 -6.41 -19.05
CA LEU A 252 -5.99 -6.82 -18.89
C LEU A 252 -5.84 -8.33 -19.04
N HIS A 253 -6.72 -9.12 -18.43
CA HIS A 253 -6.70 -10.58 -18.57
C HIS A 253 -6.85 -11.01 -20.03
N ALA A 254 -7.79 -10.41 -20.78
CA ALA A 254 -7.98 -10.69 -22.20
C ALA A 254 -6.74 -10.31 -23.04
N GLU A 255 -6.12 -9.17 -22.73
CA GLU A 255 -4.90 -8.70 -23.40
C GLU A 255 -3.69 -9.63 -23.19
N LEU A 256 -3.58 -10.23 -22.00
CA LEU A 256 -2.47 -11.11 -21.65
C LEU A 256 -2.64 -12.55 -22.13
N GLN A 257 -3.82 -12.92 -22.62
CA GLN A 257 -4.05 -14.26 -23.18
C GLN A 257 -3.10 -14.55 -24.35
N GLY A 258 -2.58 -15.77 -24.39
CA GLY A 258 -1.63 -16.20 -25.41
C GLY A 258 -0.17 -15.77 -25.20
N ARG A 259 0.12 -14.99 -24.17
CA ARG A 259 1.51 -14.71 -23.77
C ARG A 259 2.09 -15.90 -22.99
N ALA A 260 3.42 -16.00 -22.96
CA ALA A 260 4.15 -17.02 -22.18
C ALA A 260 4.13 -16.66 -20.67
N LEU A 261 2.93 -16.55 -20.11
CA LEU A 261 2.66 -16.18 -18.71
C LEU A 261 1.71 -17.19 -18.09
N ASP A 262 1.99 -17.63 -16.85
CA ASP A 262 1.01 -18.38 -16.05
C ASP A 262 -0.08 -17.42 -15.57
N LEU A 263 -1.20 -17.39 -16.31
CA LEU A 263 -2.27 -16.42 -16.11
C LEU A 263 -3.34 -16.99 -15.19
N TRP A 264 -3.56 -16.32 -14.04
CA TRP A 264 -4.55 -16.65 -13.03
C TRP A 264 -5.65 -15.59 -12.99
N SER A 265 -6.84 -15.93 -13.46
CA SER A 265 -8.03 -15.13 -13.21
C SER A 265 -8.62 -15.47 -11.84
N VAL A 266 -9.05 -14.46 -11.09
CA VAL A 266 -9.81 -14.62 -9.83
C VAL A 266 -11.14 -13.91 -9.92
N SER A 267 -12.21 -14.50 -9.37
CA SER A 267 -13.55 -13.91 -9.38
C SER A 267 -14.40 -14.39 -8.19
N ILE A 268 -15.26 -13.50 -7.70
CA ILE A 268 -16.34 -13.80 -6.76
C ILE A 268 -17.72 -13.68 -7.41
N GLN A 269 -17.79 -13.27 -8.68
CA GLN A 269 -19.05 -13.02 -9.41
C GLN A 269 -19.33 -14.07 -10.49
N GLY A 270 -18.32 -14.78 -10.96
CA GLY A 270 -18.48 -15.70 -12.07
C GLY A 270 -17.34 -16.70 -12.22
N PRO A 271 -17.33 -17.44 -13.33
CA PRO A 271 -16.28 -18.41 -13.64
C PRO A 271 -14.92 -17.74 -13.78
N ALA A 272 -13.92 -18.33 -13.14
CA ALA A 272 -12.52 -17.94 -13.23
C ALA A 272 -11.63 -19.17 -13.03
N ARG A 273 -10.32 -19.05 -13.25
CA ARG A 273 -9.38 -20.14 -12.92
C ARG A 273 -9.41 -20.47 -11.42
N LEU A 274 -9.58 -19.43 -10.58
CA LEU A 274 -9.85 -19.56 -9.15
C LEU A 274 -11.05 -18.69 -8.79
N ALA A 275 -12.15 -19.30 -8.31
CA ALA A 275 -13.38 -18.58 -8.00
C ALA A 275 -13.82 -18.82 -6.55
N ALA A 276 -14.60 -17.90 -5.97
CA ALA A 276 -15.33 -18.13 -4.74
C ALA A 276 -16.83 -18.27 -5.01
N GLN A 277 -17.46 -19.24 -4.37
CA GLN A 277 -18.90 -19.50 -4.43
C GLN A 277 -19.49 -19.62 -3.04
N ASP A 278 -20.81 -19.51 -2.94
CA ASP A 278 -21.57 -19.69 -1.69
C ASP A 278 -21.04 -18.81 -0.53
N ILE A 279 -20.74 -17.54 -0.84
CA ILE A 279 -20.18 -16.61 0.14
C ILE A 279 -21.25 -16.22 1.15
N VAL A 280 -21.00 -16.54 2.43
CA VAL A 280 -21.92 -16.24 3.53
C VAL A 280 -21.19 -15.64 4.73
N HIS A 281 -21.88 -14.78 5.47
CA HIS A 281 -21.39 -14.33 6.78
C HIS A 281 -21.50 -15.46 7.80
N ARG A 282 -20.40 -15.75 8.52
CA ARG A 282 -20.36 -16.78 9.55
C ARG A 282 -19.55 -16.34 10.77
N GLY A 283 -20.24 -16.13 11.87
CA GLY A 283 -19.61 -15.55 13.07
C GLY A 283 -19.14 -14.13 12.78
N ALA A 284 -17.90 -13.83 13.11
CA ALA A 284 -17.27 -12.52 12.88
C ALA A 284 -16.59 -12.39 11.50
N GLY A 285 -16.75 -13.37 10.59
CA GLY A 285 -16.05 -13.39 9.31
C GLY A 285 -16.91 -13.92 8.16
N LEU A 286 -16.23 -14.45 7.14
CA LEU A 286 -16.82 -14.98 5.91
C LEU A 286 -16.47 -16.44 5.70
N ALA A 287 -17.42 -17.24 5.22
CA ALA A 287 -17.23 -18.61 4.76
C ALA A 287 -17.66 -18.72 3.30
N PHE A 288 -16.90 -19.44 2.49
CA PHE A 288 -17.14 -19.65 1.07
C PHE A 288 -16.43 -20.89 0.55
N ALA A 289 -16.85 -21.38 -0.61
CA ALA A 289 -16.14 -22.43 -1.33
C ALA A 289 -15.16 -21.83 -2.33
N VAL A 290 -13.90 -22.27 -2.29
CA VAL A 290 -12.88 -21.93 -3.30
C VAL A 290 -12.89 -23.00 -4.37
N VAL A 291 -13.08 -22.60 -5.63
CA VAL A 291 -13.20 -23.49 -6.78
C VAL A 291 -11.99 -23.33 -7.69
N GLU A 292 -11.28 -24.43 -7.94
CA GLU A 292 -10.16 -24.53 -8.91
C GLU A 292 -10.29 -25.84 -9.70
N GLY A 293 -10.29 -25.77 -11.03
CA GLY A 293 -10.31 -26.95 -11.91
C GLY A 293 -11.51 -27.90 -11.67
N GLY A 294 -12.66 -27.37 -11.23
CA GLY A 294 -13.85 -28.15 -10.90
C GLY A 294 -13.87 -28.72 -9.47
N GLN A 295 -12.80 -28.58 -8.71
CA GLN A 295 -12.77 -28.94 -7.28
C GLN A 295 -13.21 -27.74 -6.43
N ALA A 296 -14.17 -27.93 -5.54
CA ALA A 296 -14.63 -26.96 -4.57
C ALA A 296 -14.16 -27.35 -3.16
N LEU A 297 -13.44 -26.48 -2.48
CA LEU A 297 -12.96 -26.67 -1.12
C LEU A 297 -13.43 -25.53 -0.21
N PRO A 298 -13.90 -25.82 1.02
CA PRO A 298 -14.39 -24.79 1.92
C PRO A 298 -13.24 -23.97 2.51
N LEU A 299 -13.48 -22.66 2.66
CA LEU A 299 -12.62 -21.73 3.39
C LEU A 299 -13.49 -20.87 4.33
N GLN A 300 -13.08 -20.78 5.58
CA GLN A 300 -13.64 -19.86 6.57
C GLN A 300 -12.53 -18.91 7.05
N THR A 301 -12.83 -17.63 7.10
CA THR A 301 -11.90 -16.58 7.53
C THR A 301 -12.53 -15.72 8.64
N GLN A 302 -11.70 -14.95 9.35
CA GLN A 302 -12.15 -13.92 10.29
C GLN A 302 -12.24 -12.53 9.63
N LEU A 303 -12.12 -12.48 8.30
CA LEU A 303 -12.11 -11.25 7.53
C LEU A 303 -13.54 -10.85 7.17
N ILE A 304 -13.81 -9.57 7.08
CA ILE A 304 -15.12 -9.00 6.71
C ILE A 304 -15.02 -8.24 5.40
N GLY A 305 -16.15 -8.18 4.68
CA GLY A 305 -16.25 -7.49 3.40
C GLY A 305 -15.95 -8.40 2.19
N LEU A 306 -16.84 -8.38 1.21
CA LEU A 306 -16.73 -9.20 -0.01
C LEU A 306 -15.46 -8.90 -0.80
N TYR A 307 -14.98 -7.64 -0.79
CA TYR A 307 -13.70 -7.27 -1.42
C TYR A 307 -12.51 -8.02 -0.81
N ASN A 308 -12.59 -8.43 0.46
CA ASN A 308 -11.54 -9.24 1.09
C ASN A 308 -11.59 -10.70 0.62
N VAL A 309 -12.73 -11.22 0.18
CA VAL A 309 -12.79 -12.53 -0.50
C VAL A 309 -11.97 -12.45 -1.80
N SER A 310 -12.16 -11.41 -2.63
CA SER A 310 -11.36 -11.20 -3.85
C SER A 310 -9.86 -11.06 -3.54
N ASN A 311 -9.50 -10.31 -2.49
CA ASN A 311 -8.10 -10.16 -2.06
C ASN A 311 -7.50 -11.52 -1.62
N VAL A 312 -8.25 -12.33 -0.84
CA VAL A 312 -7.82 -13.67 -0.40
C VAL A 312 -7.69 -14.64 -1.59
N LEU A 313 -8.61 -14.59 -2.56
CA LEU A 313 -8.44 -15.35 -3.81
C LEU A 313 -7.14 -14.95 -4.53
N GLY A 314 -6.81 -13.64 -4.56
CA GLY A 314 -5.54 -13.15 -5.10
C GLY A 314 -4.33 -13.73 -4.35
N VAL A 315 -4.38 -13.78 -3.02
CA VAL A 315 -3.33 -14.42 -2.18
C VAL A 315 -3.19 -15.90 -2.53
N ILE A 316 -4.31 -16.64 -2.55
CA ILE A 316 -4.32 -18.07 -2.89
C ILE A 316 -3.74 -18.28 -4.30
N ALA A 317 -4.16 -17.50 -5.30
CA ALA A 317 -3.67 -17.61 -6.68
C ALA A 317 -2.17 -17.33 -6.78
N CYS A 318 -1.63 -16.34 -6.04
CA CYS A 318 -0.19 -16.10 -5.96
C CYS A 318 0.56 -17.31 -5.37
N MET A 319 0.04 -17.89 -4.29
CA MET A 319 0.62 -19.10 -3.68
C MET A 319 0.57 -20.27 -4.67
N ARG A 320 -0.55 -20.45 -5.38
CA ARG A 320 -0.70 -21.48 -6.42
C ARG A 320 0.29 -21.28 -7.57
N ALA A 321 0.51 -20.05 -8.01
CA ALA A 321 1.50 -19.70 -9.03
C ALA A 321 2.95 -20.01 -8.59
N LEU A 322 3.21 -20.03 -7.28
CA LEU A 322 4.48 -20.50 -6.71
C LEU A 322 4.55 -22.02 -6.52
N GLY A 323 3.49 -22.77 -6.86
CA GLY A 323 3.42 -24.22 -6.73
C GLY A 323 2.90 -24.74 -5.38
N VAL A 324 2.40 -23.85 -4.50
CA VAL A 324 1.78 -24.26 -3.24
C VAL A 324 0.51 -25.08 -3.52
N PRO A 325 0.32 -26.29 -2.98
CA PRO A 325 -0.93 -27.05 -3.13
C PRO A 325 -2.14 -26.29 -2.61
N LEU A 326 -3.30 -26.39 -3.29
CA LEU A 326 -4.51 -25.65 -2.92
C LEU A 326 -4.91 -25.83 -1.45
N ALA A 327 -4.91 -27.07 -0.96
CA ALA A 327 -5.28 -27.36 0.43
C ALA A 327 -4.37 -26.64 1.45
N GLN A 328 -3.07 -26.53 1.17
CA GLN A 328 -2.13 -25.82 2.05
C GLN A 328 -2.33 -24.31 1.97
N ALA A 329 -2.57 -23.76 0.76
CA ALA A 329 -2.90 -22.33 0.59
C ALA A 329 -4.17 -21.97 1.37
N LEU A 330 -5.23 -22.80 1.31
CA LEU A 330 -6.45 -22.59 2.07
C LEU A 330 -6.23 -22.67 3.57
N ALA A 331 -5.46 -23.67 4.06
CA ALA A 331 -5.14 -23.82 5.47
C ALA A 331 -4.38 -22.61 6.02
N ALA A 332 -3.47 -22.02 5.25
CA ALA A 332 -2.78 -20.78 5.61
C ALA A 332 -3.75 -19.59 5.61
N CYS A 333 -4.58 -19.43 4.57
CA CYS A 333 -5.53 -18.34 4.46
C CYS A 333 -6.65 -18.39 5.51
N ALA A 334 -7.01 -19.55 6.03
CA ALA A 334 -7.99 -19.69 7.13
C ALA A 334 -7.52 -19.02 8.44
N ARG A 335 -6.23 -18.83 8.62
CA ARG A 335 -5.60 -18.24 9.83
C ARG A 335 -5.30 -16.75 9.69
N LEU A 336 -5.59 -16.15 8.54
CA LEU A 336 -5.33 -14.73 8.32
C LEU A 336 -6.14 -13.85 9.27
N ALA A 337 -5.46 -12.89 9.87
CA ALA A 337 -6.05 -11.89 10.76
C ALA A 337 -6.24 -10.53 10.03
N PRO A 338 -7.12 -9.66 10.55
CA PRO A 338 -7.22 -8.29 10.06
C PRO A 338 -5.88 -7.57 10.12
N VAL A 339 -5.57 -6.82 9.05
CA VAL A 339 -4.34 -6.02 8.96
C VAL A 339 -4.48 -4.75 9.80
N PRO A 340 -3.43 -4.26 10.47
CA PRO A 340 -3.49 -3.02 11.22
C PRO A 340 -4.08 -1.85 10.41
N GLY A 341 -5.14 -1.20 10.96
CA GLY A 341 -5.84 -0.10 10.30
C GLY A 341 -6.62 -0.46 9.03
N ARG A 342 -6.93 -1.74 8.82
CA ARG A 342 -7.78 -2.25 7.72
C ARG A 342 -8.93 -3.05 8.32
N MET A 343 -10.10 -2.43 8.46
CA MET A 343 -11.28 -3.01 9.12
C MET A 343 -10.95 -3.61 10.49
N GLN A 344 -10.01 -2.99 11.20
CA GLN A 344 -9.60 -3.42 12.53
C GLN A 344 -10.67 -3.10 13.56
N GLN A 345 -11.08 -4.09 14.33
CA GLN A 345 -12.25 -3.98 15.20
C GLN A 345 -11.88 -3.85 16.69
N LEU A 346 -12.71 -3.09 17.40
CA LEU A 346 -12.80 -3.06 18.86
C LEU A 346 -14.21 -3.47 19.26
N ALA A 347 -14.34 -4.57 19.99
CA ALA A 347 -15.61 -5.11 20.45
C ALA A 347 -15.55 -5.37 21.96
N PHE A 348 -16.43 -4.75 22.71
CA PHE A 348 -16.60 -4.96 24.15
C PHE A 348 -18.07 -5.27 24.47
N ALA A 349 -18.31 -6.10 25.47
CA ALA A 349 -19.67 -6.45 25.87
C ALA A 349 -20.47 -5.20 26.28
N GLY A 350 -21.71 -5.07 25.79
CA GLY A 350 -22.60 -3.96 26.09
C GLY A 350 -22.21 -2.62 25.42
N GLN A 351 -21.26 -2.62 24.47
CA GLN A 351 -20.81 -1.42 23.80
C GLN A 351 -20.95 -1.50 22.27
N PRO A 352 -20.94 -0.36 21.54
CA PRO A 352 -20.90 -0.38 20.09
C PRO A 352 -19.66 -1.09 19.58
N LEU A 353 -19.79 -1.74 18.43
CA LEU A 353 -18.65 -2.22 17.68
C LEU A 353 -17.98 -1.04 16.96
N VAL A 354 -16.69 -0.84 17.17
CA VAL A 354 -15.94 0.18 16.43
C VAL A 354 -14.99 -0.50 15.44
N ALA A 355 -15.03 -0.07 14.18
CA ALA A 355 -14.11 -0.51 13.13
C ALA A 355 -13.28 0.68 12.66
N VAL A 356 -11.95 0.49 12.55
CA VAL A 356 -11.02 1.48 12.03
C VAL A 356 -10.50 1.03 10.68
N ASP A 357 -10.60 1.89 9.66
CA ASP A 357 -10.21 1.59 8.29
C ASP A 357 -9.47 2.75 7.61
N TYR A 358 -8.64 2.42 6.65
CA TYR A 358 -7.90 3.39 5.83
C TYR A 358 -8.71 3.89 4.61
N ALA A 359 -10.00 3.63 4.53
CA ALA A 359 -10.87 4.05 3.42
C ALA A 359 -10.84 5.57 3.25
N HIS A 360 -10.17 6.04 2.20
CA HIS A 360 -9.92 7.45 1.90
C HIS A 360 -10.28 7.82 0.45
N THR A 361 -10.97 6.93 -0.26
CA THR A 361 -11.57 7.14 -1.58
C THR A 361 -13.06 6.87 -1.54
N PRO A 362 -13.88 7.41 -2.47
CA PRO A 362 -15.32 7.15 -2.51
C PRO A 362 -15.66 5.67 -2.56
N ASP A 363 -14.96 4.90 -3.41
CA ASP A 363 -15.17 3.46 -3.55
C ASP A 363 -14.78 2.71 -2.27
N ALA A 364 -13.60 2.98 -1.69
CA ALA A 364 -13.16 2.33 -0.46
C ALA A 364 -14.14 2.60 0.70
N LEU A 365 -14.66 3.83 0.81
CA LEU A 365 -15.64 4.18 1.83
C LEU A 365 -16.98 3.45 1.62
N HIS A 366 -17.44 3.36 0.37
CA HIS A 366 -18.61 2.56 0.00
C HIS A 366 -18.44 1.09 0.39
N GLN A 367 -17.32 0.50 0.02
CA GLN A 367 -17.00 -0.91 0.34
C GLN A 367 -16.94 -1.15 1.86
N ALA A 368 -16.31 -0.25 2.62
CA ALA A 368 -16.20 -0.37 4.07
C ALA A 368 -17.58 -0.30 4.75
N LEU A 369 -18.42 0.66 4.36
CA LEU A 369 -19.78 0.81 4.89
C LEU A 369 -20.67 -0.38 4.50
N THR A 370 -20.61 -0.82 3.25
CA THR A 370 -21.35 -2.00 2.77
C THR A 370 -20.96 -3.27 3.53
N ALA A 371 -19.65 -3.42 3.84
CA ALA A 371 -19.16 -4.57 4.61
C ALA A 371 -19.67 -4.58 6.07
N LEU A 372 -19.86 -3.41 6.68
CA LEU A 372 -20.32 -3.27 8.06
C LEU A 372 -21.84 -3.25 8.21
N ARG A 373 -22.59 -2.94 7.15
CA ARG A 373 -24.06 -2.87 7.18
C ARG A 373 -24.74 -4.17 7.65
N PRO A 374 -24.35 -5.38 7.18
CA PRO A 374 -24.92 -6.63 7.69
C PRO A 374 -24.65 -6.83 9.18
N MET A 375 -23.49 -6.40 9.69
CA MET A 375 -23.16 -6.51 11.12
C MET A 375 -24.04 -5.59 11.96
N ALA A 376 -24.26 -4.35 11.52
CA ALA A 376 -25.19 -3.43 12.19
C ALA A 376 -26.61 -3.99 12.21
N ALA A 377 -27.08 -4.51 11.08
CA ALA A 377 -28.41 -5.15 10.97
C ALA A 377 -28.54 -6.39 11.87
N GLN A 378 -27.58 -7.27 11.90
CA GLN A 378 -27.57 -8.46 12.76
C GLN A 378 -27.59 -8.09 14.26
N ARG A 379 -26.93 -7.00 14.64
CA ARG A 379 -26.95 -6.48 16.02
C ARG A 379 -28.23 -5.72 16.35
N GLY A 380 -29.08 -5.41 15.36
CA GLY A 380 -30.27 -4.55 15.52
C GLY A 380 -29.91 -3.09 15.82
N GLY A 381 -28.73 -2.64 15.36
CA GLY A 381 -28.20 -1.30 15.58
C GLY A 381 -28.11 -0.47 14.30
N ARG A 382 -27.59 0.74 14.43
CA ARG A 382 -27.31 1.69 13.34
C ARG A 382 -25.85 1.60 12.91
N LEU A 383 -25.58 2.04 11.68
CA LEU A 383 -24.23 2.21 11.16
C LEU A 383 -23.85 3.69 11.19
N TRP A 384 -22.79 4.01 11.90
CA TRP A 384 -22.19 5.33 11.99
C TRP A 384 -20.94 5.41 11.11
N CYS A 385 -20.65 6.59 10.55
CA CYS A 385 -19.45 6.89 9.78
C CYS A 385 -18.80 8.17 10.31
N VAL A 386 -17.55 8.05 10.80
CA VAL A 386 -16.68 9.19 11.17
C VAL A 386 -15.55 9.23 10.17
N PHE A 387 -15.44 10.31 9.38
CA PHE A 387 -14.40 10.40 8.36
C PHE A 387 -14.04 11.85 8.02
N GLY A 388 -12.89 12.00 7.39
CA GLY A 388 -12.42 13.24 6.79
C GLY A 388 -11.65 12.98 5.50
N CYS A 389 -11.12 14.05 4.89
CA CYS A 389 -10.27 13.98 3.71
C CYS A 389 -8.94 14.69 3.95
N GLY A 390 -7.87 14.19 3.33
CA GLY A 390 -6.56 14.81 3.39
C GLY A 390 -6.49 16.10 2.59
N GLY A 391 -5.76 17.09 3.11
CA GLY A 391 -5.37 18.30 2.39
C GLY A 391 -4.20 18.05 1.43
N ASN A 392 -4.00 18.95 0.46
CA ASN A 392 -2.97 18.83 -0.60
C ASN A 392 -3.06 17.48 -1.34
N ARG A 393 -4.28 17.04 -1.63
CA ARG A 393 -4.64 15.82 -2.35
C ARG A 393 -5.81 16.11 -3.29
N ASP A 394 -6.23 15.12 -4.07
CA ASP A 394 -7.39 15.23 -4.95
C ASP A 394 -8.62 15.74 -4.20
N ALA A 395 -8.99 17.01 -4.44
CA ALA A 395 -10.15 17.62 -3.82
C ALA A 395 -11.47 17.18 -4.46
N THR A 396 -11.44 16.64 -5.68
CA THR A 396 -12.65 16.25 -6.42
C THR A 396 -13.39 15.10 -5.77
N LYS A 397 -12.68 14.27 -5.00
CA LYS A 397 -13.27 13.15 -4.25
C LYS A 397 -14.03 13.56 -2.99
N ARG A 398 -13.81 14.78 -2.45
CA ARG A 398 -14.39 15.24 -1.18
C ARG A 398 -15.93 15.20 -1.17
N PRO A 399 -16.61 15.86 -2.12
CA PRO A 399 -18.07 15.79 -2.17
C PRO A 399 -18.60 14.39 -2.49
N LEU A 400 -17.87 13.59 -3.29
CA LEU A 400 -18.25 12.22 -3.61
C LEU A 400 -18.22 11.33 -2.36
N MET A 401 -17.20 11.48 -1.50
CA MET A 401 -17.13 10.77 -0.21
C MET A 401 -18.25 11.19 0.72
N GLY A 402 -18.60 12.49 0.74
CA GLY A 402 -19.77 12.99 1.48
C GLY A 402 -21.07 12.29 1.05
N ALA A 403 -21.34 12.26 -0.25
CA ALA A 403 -22.51 11.60 -0.82
C ALA A 403 -22.57 10.10 -0.48
N VAL A 404 -21.43 9.40 -0.56
CA VAL A 404 -21.33 7.99 -0.20
C VAL A 404 -21.64 7.78 1.28
N ALA A 405 -21.01 8.54 2.17
CA ALA A 405 -21.21 8.42 3.61
C ALA A 405 -22.68 8.62 4.00
N GLN A 406 -23.35 9.65 3.45
CA GLN A 406 -24.74 9.95 3.75
C GLN A 406 -25.71 8.90 3.20
N ARG A 407 -25.40 8.28 2.05
CA ARG A 407 -26.23 7.23 1.47
C ARG A 407 -26.12 5.91 2.22
N GLU A 408 -24.93 5.55 2.68
CA GLU A 408 -24.64 4.22 3.22
C GLU A 408 -24.70 4.14 4.75
N ALA A 409 -24.54 5.26 5.47
CA ALA A 409 -24.55 5.29 6.94
C ALA A 409 -25.84 5.93 7.48
N ASP A 410 -26.28 5.50 8.68
CA ASP A 410 -27.45 6.07 9.35
C ASP A 410 -27.10 7.36 10.10
N ARG A 411 -25.82 7.54 10.45
CA ARG A 411 -25.27 8.73 11.12
C ARG A 411 -23.89 9.02 10.56
N VAL A 412 -23.58 10.28 10.32
CA VAL A 412 -22.29 10.72 9.80
C VAL A 412 -21.74 11.88 10.64
N ILE A 413 -20.47 11.80 10.97
CA ILE A 413 -19.70 12.92 11.52
C ILE A 413 -18.52 13.19 10.60
N VAL A 414 -18.54 14.34 9.94
CA VAL A 414 -17.43 14.79 9.08
C VAL A 414 -16.39 15.49 9.95
N THR A 415 -15.12 15.11 9.84
CA THR A 415 -14.04 15.64 10.69
C THR A 415 -12.76 15.88 9.91
N SER A 416 -11.69 16.31 10.58
CA SER A 416 -10.36 16.43 9.97
C SER A 416 -9.71 15.06 9.81
N ASP A 417 -8.96 14.91 8.73
CA ASP A 417 -7.98 13.83 8.52
C ASP A 417 -6.56 14.42 8.74
N ASN A 418 -5.72 14.49 7.74
CA ASN A 418 -4.47 15.26 7.70
C ASN A 418 -4.68 16.53 6.87
N PRO A 419 -5.04 17.67 7.44
CA PRO A 419 -5.27 18.90 6.67
C PRO A 419 -4.02 19.41 5.93
N ARG A 420 -2.83 19.07 6.40
CA ARG A 420 -1.54 19.53 5.86
C ARG A 420 -1.48 21.04 5.75
N GLY A 421 -1.39 21.58 4.52
CA GLY A 421 -1.33 23.01 4.28
C GLY A 421 -2.70 23.69 4.03
N GLU A 422 -3.81 22.93 4.09
CA GLU A 422 -5.15 23.48 3.89
C GLU A 422 -5.86 23.75 5.22
N GLU A 423 -6.79 24.71 5.20
CA GLU A 423 -7.65 25.00 6.34
C GLU A 423 -8.63 23.84 6.61
N PRO A 424 -8.66 23.24 7.80
CA PRO A 424 -9.49 22.08 8.09
C PRO A 424 -10.98 22.29 7.81
N ARG A 425 -11.51 23.45 8.16
CA ARG A 425 -12.94 23.81 7.93
C ARG A 425 -13.28 23.90 6.44
N ALA A 426 -12.33 24.33 5.61
CA ALA A 426 -12.53 24.39 4.15
C ALA A 426 -12.68 22.97 3.55
N ILE A 427 -11.88 22.02 4.01
CA ILE A 427 -11.98 20.62 3.60
C ILE A 427 -13.33 20.02 4.01
N ILE A 428 -13.73 20.22 5.28
CA ILE A 428 -15.03 19.77 5.79
C ILE A 428 -16.17 20.38 4.98
N HIS A 429 -16.11 21.68 4.66
CA HIS A 429 -17.12 22.34 3.84
C HIS A 429 -17.25 21.68 2.47
N GLN A 430 -16.14 21.35 1.80
CA GLN A 430 -16.16 20.68 0.49
C GLN A 430 -16.74 19.26 0.57
N ILE A 431 -16.53 18.53 1.66
CA ILE A 431 -17.18 17.24 1.88
C ILE A 431 -18.69 17.42 2.02
N LEU A 432 -19.12 18.41 2.83
CA LEU A 432 -20.55 18.70 3.05
C LEU A 432 -21.27 19.17 1.80
N GLN A 433 -20.60 19.76 0.79
CA GLN A 433 -21.19 20.10 -0.49
C GLN A 433 -21.76 18.89 -1.25
N GLY A 434 -21.28 17.68 -0.97
CA GLY A 434 -21.85 16.44 -1.53
C GLY A 434 -23.02 15.86 -0.74
N MET A 435 -23.47 16.54 0.32
CA MET A 435 -24.47 16.04 1.26
C MET A 435 -25.70 16.94 1.30
N ILE A 436 -26.84 16.35 1.58
CA ILE A 436 -28.08 17.09 1.86
C ILE A 436 -28.12 17.37 3.36
N ALA A 437 -28.41 18.62 3.75
CA ALA A 437 -28.53 19.00 5.14
C ALA A 437 -29.55 18.12 5.89
N SER A 438 -29.14 17.52 6.99
CA SER A 438 -29.92 16.53 7.74
C SER A 438 -29.48 16.52 9.20
N THR A 439 -30.38 16.18 10.11
CA THR A 439 -30.07 15.95 11.53
C THR A 439 -29.22 14.70 11.78
N HIS A 440 -28.97 13.90 10.73
CA HIS A 440 -28.13 12.70 10.78
C HIS A 440 -26.68 12.96 10.38
N VAL A 441 -26.38 14.20 9.96
CA VAL A 441 -25.03 14.64 9.55
C VAL A 441 -24.57 15.72 10.51
N GLY A 442 -23.44 15.46 11.17
CA GLY A 442 -22.70 16.41 12.01
C GLY A 442 -21.33 16.72 11.43
N ALA A 443 -20.71 17.77 11.94
CA ALA A 443 -19.34 18.14 11.62
C ALA A 443 -18.62 18.58 12.89
N GLU A 444 -17.43 18.02 13.12
CA GLU A 444 -16.53 18.34 14.24
C GLU A 444 -15.09 18.41 13.71
N VAL A 445 -14.43 19.54 13.86
CA VAL A 445 -13.07 19.75 13.35
C VAL A 445 -12.06 18.89 14.07
N ASP A 446 -12.19 18.79 15.40
CA ASP A 446 -11.31 17.96 16.22
C ASP A 446 -11.68 16.48 16.03
N ARG A 447 -10.77 15.73 15.45
CA ARG A 447 -11.00 14.30 15.16
C ARG A 447 -11.16 13.46 16.42
N ALA A 448 -10.43 13.77 17.49
CA ALA A 448 -10.58 13.06 18.77
C ALA A 448 -11.96 13.31 19.38
N ALA A 449 -12.44 14.56 19.33
CA ALA A 449 -13.78 14.92 19.77
C ALA A 449 -14.86 14.25 18.91
N ALA A 450 -14.69 14.21 17.57
CA ALA A 450 -15.62 13.54 16.66
C ALA A 450 -15.75 12.03 16.96
N ILE A 451 -14.62 11.35 17.21
CA ILE A 451 -14.58 9.93 17.58
C ILE A 451 -15.27 9.71 18.94
N ALA A 452 -14.94 10.55 19.93
CA ALA A 452 -15.53 10.47 21.27
C ALA A 452 -17.04 10.69 21.22
N GLN A 453 -17.51 11.67 20.44
CA GLN A 453 -18.93 11.95 20.23
C GLN A 453 -19.64 10.75 19.61
N ALA A 454 -19.12 10.20 18.50
CA ALA A 454 -19.74 9.05 17.84
C ALA A 454 -19.86 7.85 18.78
N VAL A 455 -18.82 7.52 19.54
CA VAL A 455 -18.84 6.41 20.50
C VAL A 455 -19.79 6.68 21.68
N ALA A 456 -19.87 7.92 22.17
CA ALA A 456 -20.78 8.26 23.26
C ALA A 456 -22.25 8.20 22.86
N GLU A 457 -22.60 8.69 21.65
CA GLU A 457 -23.97 8.74 21.15
C GLU A 457 -24.46 7.41 20.55
N ALA A 458 -23.55 6.54 20.09
CA ALA A 458 -23.91 5.24 19.52
C ALA A 458 -24.55 4.31 20.55
N GLY A 459 -25.60 3.60 20.20
CA GLY A 459 -26.19 2.56 21.03
C GLY A 459 -25.27 1.34 21.20
N ALA A 460 -25.51 0.50 22.20
CA ALA A 460 -24.71 -0.71 22.45
C ALA A 460 -24.68 -1.68 21.23
N ASN A 461 -25.73 -1.67 20.44
CA ASN A 461 -25.85 -2.52 19.25
C ASN A 461 -25.34 -1.85 17.97
N ASP A 462 -25.01 -0.55 18.02
CA ASP A 462 -24.53 0.17 16.85
C ASP A 462 -23.13 -0.28 16.40
N VAL A 463 -22.82 0.03 15.15
CA VAL A 463 -21.50 -0.15 14.55
C VAL A 463 -20.97 1.22 14.13
N VAL A 464 -19.75 1.56 14.53
CA VAL A 464 -19.09 2.83 14.22
C VAL A 464 -17.90 2.56 13.31
N LEU A 465 -17.92 3.07 12.07
CA LEU A 465 -16.75 3.11 11.19
C LEU A 465 -16.00 4.43 11.43
N ILE A 466 -14.71 4.34 11.72
CA ILE A 466 -13.76 5.46 11.71
C ILE A 466 -12.87 5.26 10.49
N ALA A 467 -13.01 6.14 9.49
CA ALA A 467 -12.36 5.99 8.18
C ALA A 467 -11.37 7.12 7.88
N GLY A 468 -10.39 6.81 7.03
CA GLY A 468 -9.39 7.73 6.47
C GLY A 468 -7.98 7.41 6.90
N LYS A 469 -7.67 7.44 8.20
CA LYS A 469 -6.30 7.31 8.73
C LYS A 469 -5.84 5.87 8.92
N GLY A 470 -6.74 4.96 9.28
CA GLY A 470 -6.40 3.55 9.48
C GLY A 470 -5.27 3.35 10.49
N HIS A 471 -4.10 2.92 9.99
CA HIS A 471 -2.89 2.64 10.78
C HIS A 471 -2.02 3.86 11.07
N GLU A 472 -2.32 5.04 10.50
CA GLU A 472 -1.51 6.24 10.72
C GLU A 472 -1.49 6.63 12.20
N ASP A 473 -0.31 6.91 12.72
CA ASP A 473 -0.03 7.23 14.12
C ASP A 473 0.22 8.73 14.36
N TYR A 474 -0.10 9.58 13.37
CA TYR A 474 0.06 11.02 13.44
C TYR A 474 -1.11 11.75 12.77
N GLN A 475 -1.30 13.03 13.13
CA GLN A 475 -2.09 13.99 12.37
C GLN A 475 -1.19 15.16 11.95
N GLU A 476 -1.26 15.54 10.66
CA GLU A 476 -0.44 16.60 10.07
C GLU A 476 -1.30 17.83 9.79
N THR A 477 -0.98 18.96 10.48
CA THR A 477 -1.64 20.25 10.33
C THR A 477 -0.59 21.35 10.20
N ALA A 478 -0.69 22.21 9.19
CA ALA A 478 0.25 23.32 8.93
C ALA A 478 1.73 22.87 8.89
N GLY A 479 2.01 21.68 8.30
CA GLY A 479 3.34 21.11 8.21
C GLY A 479 3.89 20.49 9.49
N GLN A 480 3.11 20.50 10.58
CA GLN A 480 3.49 19.86 11.85
C GLN A 480 2.78 18.53 12.03
N ARG A 481 3.51 17.49 12.39
CA ARG A 481 2.99 16.17 12.75
C ARG A 481 2.90 16.04 14.26
N GLN A 482 1.70 15.70 14.72
CA GLN A 482 1.44 15.39 16.12
C GLN A 482 1.03 13.91 16.24
N PRO A 483 1.43 13.21 17.31
CA PRO A 483 0.98 11.85 17.57
C PRO A 483 -0.54 11.76 17.61
N PHE A 484 -1.12 10.85 16.84
CA PHE A 484 -2.56 10.63 16.80
C PHE A 484 -2.87 9.25 16.21
N SER A 485 -3.73 8.48 16.86
CA SER A 485 -4.14 7.15 16.38
C SER A 485 -5.64 6.97 16.56
N ASP A 486 -6.35 6.70 15.47
CA ASP A 486 -7.79 6.38 15.49
C ASP A 486 -8.11 5.23 16.46
N MET A 487 -7.28 4.17 16.44
CA MET A 487 -7.44 3.02 17.33
C MET A 487 -7.27 3.39 18.81
N ALA A 488 -6.32 4.25 19.14
CA ALA A 488 -6.12 4.71 20.51
C ALA A 488 -7.30 5.58 20.97
N GLN A 489 -7.73 6.55 20.15
CA GLN A 489 -8.88 7.41 20.46
C GLN A 489 -10.18 6.60 20.61
N ALA A 490 -10.40 5.62 19.75
CA ALA A 490 -11.56 4.74 19.84
C ALA A 490 -11.56 3.90 21.13
N ARG A 491 -10.40 3.34 21.50
CA ARG A 491 -10.24 2.57 22.74
C ARG A 491 -10.50 3.42 23.97
N ASP A 492 -9.95 4.64 24.01
CA ASP A 492 -10.13 5.58 25.11
C ASP A 492 -11.58 6.03 25.23
N ALA A 493 -12.27 6.26 24.11
CA ALA A 493 -13.68 6.61 24.08
C ALA A 493 -14.57 5.48 24.62
N LEU A 494 -14.31 4.23 24.20
CA LEU A 494 -15.01 3.05 24.71
C LEU A 494 -14.73 2.82 26.21
N ALA A 495 -13.49 3.02 26.67
CA ALA A 495 -13.14 2.91 28.09
C ALA A 495 -13.89 3.94 28.94
N ARG A 496 -13.94 5.20 28.50
CA ARG A 496 -14.70 6.27 29.20
C ARG A 496 -16.19 5.95 29.28
N ARG A 497 -16.77 5.43 28.20
CA ARG A 497 -18.18 5.01 28.17
C ARG A 497 -18.45 3.86 29.16
N GLY A 498 -17.57 2.86 29.26
CA GLY A 498 -17.70 1.74 30.19
C GLY A 498 -17.52 2.12 31.67
N ALA A 499 -16.85 3.25 31.95
CA ALA A 499 -16.68 3.75 33.31
C ALA A 499 -17.90 4.59 33.81
N VAL A 500 -18.78 4.99 32.89
CA VAL A 500 -19.98 5.79 33.20
C VAL A 500 -21.24 4.92 33.26
N ALA A 501 -21.18 3.68 32.77
CA ALA A 501 -22.26 2.70 32.78
C ALA A 501 -22.10 1.74 33.99
#